data_b1db4d4d1e56ef0efd9ee04023675e60
#
_entry.id   b1db4d4d1e56ef0efd9ee04023675e60
#
_cell.length_a   1.000
_cell.length_b   1.000
_cell.length_c   1.000
_cell.angle_alpha   90.00
_cell.angle_beta   90.00
_cell.angle_gamma   90.00
#
_symmetry.space_group_name_H-M   'P 1'
#
loop_
_entity.id
_entity.type
_entity.pdbx_description
1 polymer ?
#
loop_
_entity_poly.entity_id
_entity_poly.type
_entity_poly.pdbx_seq_one_letter_code
_entity_poly.pdbx_strand_id
1 'polypeptide(L)'
;MNTRHFSQLPKPYLAYPKVIQGLIFKKPKGEKVLPQVEYVVDSFKIDPNHLKAYNEVCGFKNNGYIPAIYLAVLSQSLQMHMMTSEAFPFAILGLVHIRNQIKQTRKIGVNEQLTLSCQFGELKPHDKGVQFDFITTAKVGGEVVMQGLTTYLARQKTDGSVAEKPKDKKEPNYQVQAVWEVPENTGRRYAMTSGDFNLIHIHALTAKAFGFKQAIAHGMWSKARVLAGLNLPEAYEADVLFKLPMYLPSTVELLTAQEGKTTDFLIRNQKSQKPHVSGVVNAL
;
A
#
# COMPACT_ATOMS: atom_id res chain seq x y z
N MET A 1 -5.78 20.78 -13.76
CA MET A 1 -6.17 19.63 -12.90
C MET A 1 -7.34 20.11 -12.06
N ASN A 2 -8.40 19.31 -11.93
CA ASN A 2 -9.59 19.66 -11.13
C ASN A 2 -9.38 19.17 -9.69
N THR A 3 -9.53 20.06 -8.69
CA THR A 3 -9.32 19.71 -7.27
C THR A 3 -10.66 19.58 -6.56
N ARG A 4 -10.83 18.51 -5.78
CA ARG A 4 -12.00 18.26 -4.94
C ARG A 4 -11.60 18.25 -3.48
N HIS A 5 -12.21 19.12 -2.69
CA HIS A 5 -11.99 19.25 -1.25
C HIS A 5 -13.00 18.42 -0.45
N PHE A 6 -12.52 17.83 0.63
CA PHE A 6 -13.31 17.09 1.61
C PHE A 6 -13.06 17.67 3.00
N SER A 7 -14.12 17.85 3.77
CA SER A 7 -14.02 18.33 5.16
C SER A 7 -13.47 17.27 6.13
N GLN A 8 -13.48 16.00 5.73
CA GLN A 8 -12.96 14.87 6.50
C GLN A 8 -12.58 13.72 5.55
N LEU A 9 -11.75 12.79 6.04
CA LEU A 9 -11.39 11.59 5.29
C LEU A 9 -12.66 10.79 4.95
N PRO A 10 -12.93 10.51 3.67
CA PRO A 10 -14.06 9.67 3.28
C PRO A 10 -13.92 8.28 3.90
N LYS A 11 -15.03 7.70 4.34
CA LYS A 11 -15.01 6.35 4.89
C LYS A 11 -14.83 5.32 3.77
N PRO A 12 -13.77 4.49 3.76
CA PRO A 12 -13.48 3.58 2.64
C PRO A 12 -14.63 2.61 2.36
N TYR A 13 -15.34 2.13 3.39
CA TYR A 13 -16.42 1.17 3.24
C TYR A 13 -17.63 1.73 2.46
N LEU A 14 -17.82 3.05 2.40
CA LEU A 14 -18.87 3.66 1.59
C LEU A 14 -18.62 3.53 0.08
N ALA A 15 -17.42 3.22 -0.33
CA ALA A 15 -17.08 2.97 -1.74
C ALA A 15 -17.44 1.54 -2.20
N TYR A 16 -17.55 0.56 -1.29
CA TYR A 16 -17.76 -0.86 -1.65
C TYR A 16 -19.05 -1.14 -2.45
N PRO A 17 -20.22 -0.51 -2.17
CA PRO A 17 -21.39 -0.70 -3.02
C PRO A 17 -21.11 -0.36 -4.49
N LYS A 18 -20.36 0.71 -4.76
CA LYS A 18 -19.96 1.09 -6.12
C LYS A 18 -18.93 0.13 -6.73
N VAL A 19 -18.06 -0.48 -5.91
CA VAL A 19 -17.14 -1.54 -6.37
C VAL A 19 -17.92 -2.75 -6.85
N ILE A 20 -18.96 -3.18 -6.12
CA ILE A 20 -19.84 -4.30 -6.50
C ILE A 20 -20.64 -3.93 -7.76
N GLN A 21 -21.20 -2.72 -7.81
CA GLN A 21 -21.91 -2.22 -8.98
C GLN A 21 -21.01 -2.22 -10.22
N GLY A 22 -19.73 -1.88 -10.09
CA GLY A 22 -18.74 -1.93 -11.17
C GLY A 22 -18.45 -3.32 -11.72
N LEU A 23 -18.86 -4.41 -11.02
CA LEU A 23 -18.84 -5.78 -11.57
C LEU A 23 -19.92 -6.00 -12.63
N ILE A 24 -21.04 -5.32 -12.48
CA ILE A 24 -22.23 -5.49 -13.34
C ILE A 24 -22.10 -4.62 -14.61
N PHE A 25 -21.53 -3.43 -14.47
CA PHE A 25 -21.34 -2.50 -15.58
C PHE A 25 -19.93 -2.64 -16.18
N LYS A 26 -19.86 -3.09 -17.43
CA LYS A 26 -18.59 -3.14 -18.18
C LYS A 26 -18.06 -1.73 -18.38
N LYS A 27 -16.79 -1.51 -18.03
CA LYS A 27 -16.09 -0.26 -18.36
C LYS A 27 -16.01 -0.05 -19.88
N PRO A 28 -16.03 1.21 -20.35
CA PRO A 28 -15.97 1.50 -21.79
C PRO A 28 -14.76 0.84 -22.47
N LYS A 29 -14.97 0.34 -23.67
CA LYS A 29 -13.88 -0.08 -24.57
C LYS A 29 -13.29 1.20 -25.19
N GLY A 30 -11.97 1.35 -25.19
CA GLY A 30 -11.26 2.48 -25.80
C GLY A 30 -9.93 2.75 -25.11
N GLU A 31 -9.30 3.83 -25.51
CA GLU A 31 -8.06 4.30 -24.90
C GLU A 31 -8.26 4.57 -23.41
N LYS A 32 -7.31 4.09 -22.59
CA LYS A 32 -7.36 4.23 -21.15
C LYS A 32 -6.63 5.49 -20.75
N VAL A 33 -7.38 6.47 -20.24
CA VAL A 33 -6.83 7.75 -19.76
C VAL A 33 -7.23 7.92 -18.29
N LEU A 34 -6.27 8.27 -17.45
CA LEU A 34 -6.54 8.57 -16.03
C LEU A 34 -7.13 9.97 -15.88
N PRO A 35 -8.14 10.14 -15.01
CA PRO A 35 -8.71 11.45 -14.74
C PRO A 35 -7.67 12.41 -14.17
N GLN A 36 -7.67 13.65 -14.66
CA GLN A 36 -6.80 14.74 -14.16
C GLN A 36 -7.47 15.42 -12.95
N VAL A 37 -7.50 14.70 -11.82
CA VAL A 37 -8.15 15.15 -10.58
C VAL A 37 -7.23 14.98 -9.38
N GLU A 38 -7.36 15.89 -8.42
CA GLU A 38 -6.75 15.80 -7.10
C GLU A 38 -7.85 15.83 -6.03
N TYR A 39 -7.78 14.93 -5.06
CA TYR A 39 -8.67 14.91 -3.90
C TYR A 39 -7.87 15.33 -2.67
N VAL A 40 -8.40 16.31 -1.93
CA VAL A 40 -7.72 16.95 -0.80
C VAL A 40 -8.61 16.88 0.43
N VAL A 41 -8.02 16.48 1.57
CA VAL A 41 -8.61 16.66 2.89
C VAL A 41 -7.80 17.72 3.61
N ASP A 42 -8.45 18.86 3.83
CA ASP A 42 -7.78 19.99 4.48
C ASP A 42 -7.86 19.87 6.01
N SER A 43 -6.76 20.20 6.65
CA SER A 43 -6.74 20.53 8.08
C SER A 43 -7.36 19.47 9.00
N PHE A 44 -7.04 18.18 8.81
CA PHE A 44 -7.52 17.12 9.69
C PHE A 44 -6.51 16.76 10.79
N LYS A 45 -7.01 16.24 11.89
CA LYS A 45 -6.20 15.68 12.98
C LYS A 45 -6.37 14.16 12.99
N ILE A 46 -5.29 13.48 13.38
CA ILE A 46 -5.32 12.04 13.59
C ILE A 46 -6.13 11.71 14.84
N ASP A 47 -7.00 10.71 14.74
CA ASP A 47 -7.63 10.10 15.92
C ASP A 47 -6.59 9.24 16.65
N PRO A 48 -6.24 9.58 17.91
CA PRO A 48 -5.22 8.86 18.66
C PRO A 48 -5.59 7.38 18.91
N ASN A 49 -6.87 7.08 19.08
CA ASN A 49 -7.34 5.71 19.31
C ASN A 49 -7.20 4.87 18.05
N HIS A 50 -7.54 5.44 16.89
CA HIS A 50 -7.36 4.77 15.61
C HIS A 50 -5.88 4.53 15.28
N LEU A 51 -5.02 5.52 15.54
CA LEU A 51 -3.57 5.37 15.37
C LEU A 51 -3.01 4.29 16.29
N LYS A 52 -3.45 4.28 17.57
CA LYS A 52 -3.03 3.25 18.55
C LYS A 52 -3.40 1.85 18.05
N ALA A 53 -4.65 1.64 17.61
CA ALA A 53 -5.10 0.36 17.08
C ALA A 53 -4.29 -0.07 15.83
N TYR A 54 -3.99 0.87 14.94
CA TYR A 54 -3.13 0.62 13.78
C TYR A 54 -1.71 0.20 14.21
N ASN A 55 -1.12 0.94 15.14
CA ASN A 55 0.22 0.66 15.65
C ASN A 55 0.31 -0.74 16.27
N GLU A 56 -0.70 -1.14 17.06
CA GLU A 56 -0.77 -2.46 17.68
C GLU A 56 -0.83 -3.58 16.64
N VAL A 57 -1.63 -3.43 15.59
CA VAL A 57 -1.76 -4.44 14.53
C VAL A 57 -0.50 -4.54 13.67
N CYS A 58 0.20 -3.42 13.44
CA CYS A 58 1.39 -3.35 12.62
C CYS A 58 2.70 -3.51 13.39
N GLY A 59 2.67 -3.39 14.74
CA GLY A 59 3.82 -3.53 15.61
C GLY A 59 4.64 -2.26 15.78
N PHE A 60 4.08 -1.07 15.51
CA PHE A 60 4.71 0.20 15.84
C PHE A 60 4.58 0.54 17.32
N LYS A 61 5.56 1.28 17.85
CA LYS A 61 5.52 1.83 19.20
C LYS A 61 4.66 3.11 19.21
N ASN A 62 3.87 3.28 20.29
CA ASN A 62 3.14 4.53 20.56
C ASN A 62 4.10 5.52 21.25
N ASN A 63 4.85 6.28 20.45
CA ASN A 63 5.93 7.15 20.90
C ASN A 63 5.70 8.64 20.60
N GLY A 64 4.44 9.03 20.35
CA GLY A 64 4.06 10.42 20.03
C GLY A 64 4.25 10.82 18.58
N TYR A 65 4.65 9.89 17.69
CA TYR A 65 4.82 10.14 16.26
C TYR A 65 3.91 9.27 15.41
N ILE A 66 3.55 9.80 14.26
CA ILE A 66 2.75 9.11 13.23
C ILE A 66 3.70 8.38 12.28
N PRO A 67 3.62 7.04 12.12
CA PRO A 67 4.34 6.37 11.05
C PRO A 67 3.89 6.89 9.67
N ALA A 68 4.81 7.30 8.80
CA ALA A 68 4.44 7.85 7.48
C ALA A 68 3.57 6.89 6.65
N ILE A 69 3.79 5.57 6.80
CA ILE A 69 2.94 4.56 6.15
C ILE A 69 1.48 4.62 6.60
N TYR A 70 1.19 5.05 7.83
CA TYR A 70 -0.19 5.23 8.27
C TYR A 70 -0.92 6.31 7.46
N LEU A 71 -0.24 7.41 7.09
CA LEU A 71 -0.81 8.44 6.21
C LEU A 71 -1.08 7.90 4.80
N ALA A 72 -0.19 7.04 4.27
CA ALA A 72 -0.43 6.36 3.01
C ALA A 72 -1.64 5.41 3.09
N VAL A 73 -1.87 4.74 4.23
CA VAL A 73 -3.06 3.92 4.46
C VAL A 73 -4.32 4.77 4.53
N LEU A 74 -4.29 5.90 5.21
CA LEU A 74 -5.42 6.84 5.26
C LEU A 74 -5.78 7.36 3.86
N SER A 75 -4.78 7.61 2.99
CA SER A 75 -5.02 8.05 1.62
C SER A 75 -5.77 7.02 0.76
N GLN A 76 -5.78 5.75 1.17
CA GLN A 76 -6.51 4.70 0.45
C GLN A 76 -8.02 5.00 0.36
N SER A 77 -8.57 5.74 1.34
CA SER A 77 -9.95 6.22 1.28
C SER A 77 -10.19 7.15 0.09
N LEU A 78 -9.25 8.07 -0.18
CA LEU A 78 -9.29 8.96 -1.35
C LEU A 78 -9.12 8.16 -2.64
N GLN A 79 -8.14 7.25 -2.69
CA GLN A 79 -7.89 6.37 -3.84
C GLN A 79 -9.14 5.56 -4.20
N MET A 80 -9.82 4.97 -3.21
CA MET A 80 -11.08 4.23 -3.43
C MET A 80 -12.17 5.10 -4.02
N HIS A 81 -12.35 6.34 -3.52
CA HIS A 81 -13.30 7.28 -4.10
C HIS A 81 -12.95 7.68 -5.52
N MET A 82 -11.65 7.86 -5.84
CA MET A 82 -11.18 8.15 -7.19
C MET A 82 -11.41 6.97 -8.14
N MET A 83 -11.12 5.74 -7.70
CA MET A 83 -11.32 4.52 -8.49
C MET A 83 -12.81 4.18 -8.71
N THR A 84 -13.71 4.58 -7.79
CA THR A 84 -15.16 4.38 -7.95
C THR A 84 -15.84 5.46 -8.79
N SER A 85 -15.11 6.46 -9.29
CA SER A 85 -15.64 7.45 -10.21
C SER A 85 -15.94 6.83 -11.58
N GLU A 86 -16.93 7.37 -12.30
CA GLU A 86 -17.28 6.91 -13.66
C GLU A 86 -16.13 7.07 -14.64
N ALA A 87 -15.33 8.13 -14.46
CA ALA A 87 -14.19 8.44 -15.31
C ALA A 87 -12.99 7.49 -15.11
N PHE A 88 -12.96 6.66 -14.06
CA PHE A 88 -11.86 5.73 -13.84
C PHE A 88 -11.95 4.54 -14.82
N PRO A 89 -10.89 4.28 -15.63
CA PRO A 89 -11.01 3.40 -16.82
C PRO A 89 -10.89 1.90 -16.54
N PHE A 90 -10.57 1.48 -15.30
CA PHE A 90 -10.33 0.08 -14.96
C PHE A 90 -11.37 -0.48 -14.01
N ALA A 91 -11.60 -1.80 -14.05
CA ALA A 91 -12.34 -2.50 -13.02
C ALA A 91 -11.50 -2.58 -11.75
N ILE A 92 -12.08 -2.19 -10.61
CA ILE A 92 -11.37 -2.17 -9.32
C ILE A 92 -11.03 -3.59 -8.86
N LEU A 93 -11.99 -4.52 -9.03
CA LEU A 93 -11.75 -5.94 -8.73
C LEU A 93 -10.77 -6.52 -9.74
N GLY A 94 -9.71 -7.12 -9.22
CA GLY A 94 -8.60 -7.65 -10.02
C GLY A 94 -7.41 -6.71 -10.17
N LEU A 95 -7.51 -5.46 -9.67
CA LEU A 95 -6.33 -4.63 -9.50
C LEU A 95 -5.37 -5.26 -8.48
N VAL A 96 -4.09 -5.25 -8.80
CA VAL A 96 -3.04 -5.79 -7.92
C VAL A 96 -2.13 -4.65 -7.49
N HIS A 97 -2.00 -4.43 -6.18
CA HIS A 97 -1.04 -3.49 -5.62
C HIS A 97 0.36 -4.12 -5.75
N ILE A 98 1.21 -3.58 -6.61
CA ILE A 98 2.51 -4.18 -6.96
C ILE A 98 3.71 -3.45 -6.34
N ARG A 99 3.58 -2.14 -6.05
CA ARG A 99 4.66 -1.32 -5.48
C ARG A 99 4.09 -0.22 -4.61
N ASN A 100 4.81 0.12 -3.55
CA ASN A 100 4.52 1.29 -2.73
C ASN A 100 5.81 1.96 -2.26
N GLN A 101 5.98 3.24 -2.61
CA GLN A 101 7.07 4.09 -2.10
C GLN A 101 6.52 5.07 -1.07
N ILE A 102 7.33 5.40 -0.08
CA ILE A 102 7.06 6.45 0.91
C ILE A 102 8.36 7.17 1.17
N LYS A 103 8.32 8.50 1.07
CA LYS A 103 9.38 9.41 1.48
C LYS A 103 8.87 10.24 2.65
N GLN A 104 9.51 10.14 3.78
CA GLN A 104 9.29 10.98 4.97
C GLN A 104 10.45 11.95 5.11
N THR A 105 10.18 13.23 5.30
CA THR A 105 11.22 14.28 5.41
C THR A 105 11.63 14.55 6.86
N ARG A 106 10.76 14.29 7.82
CA ARG A 106 10.97 14.41 9.27
C ARG A 106 9.97 13.56 10.03
N LYS A 107 10.16 13.40 11.32
CA LYS A 107 9.12 12.84 12.19
C LYS A 107 7.87 13.72 12.20
N ILE A 108 6.70 13.09 12.25
CA ILE A 108 5.40 13.73 12.20
C ILE A 108 4.74 13.52 13.55
N GLY A 109 4.50 14.60 14.30
CA GLY A 109 3.89 14.54 15.64
C GLY A 109 2.39 14.20 15.57
N VAL A 110 1.89 13.46 16.56
CA VAL A 110 0.46 13.04 16.59
C VAL A 110 -0.53 14.21 16.74
N ASN A 111 -0.08 15.35 17.23
CA ASN A 111 -0.90 16.55 17.43
C ASN A 111 -0.85 17.52 16.24
N GLU A 112 -0.04 17.25 15.24
CA GLU A 112 0.09 18.12 14.08
C GLU A 112 -1.18 18.09 13.23
N GLN A 113 -1.54 19.25 12.68
CA GLN A 113 -2.66 19.38 11.77
C GLN A 113 -2.18 19.12 10.34
N LEU A 114 -2.84 18.18 9.69
CA LEU A 114 -2.41 17.64 8.41
C LEU A 114 -3.33 18.08 7.28
N THR A 115 -2.77 18.32 6.12
CA THR A 115 -3.46 18.27 4.83
C THR A 115 -3.00 17.02 4.09
N LEU A 116 -3.93 16.22 3.59
CA LEU A 116 -3.64 15.01 2.83
C LEU A 116 -4.24 15.13 1.44
N SER A 117 -3.43 15.02 0.40
CA SER A 117 -3.91 14.99 -0.98
C SER A 117 -3.54 13.69 -1.69
N CYS A 118 -4.36 13.35 -2.68
CA CYS A 118 -4.15 12.20 -3.54
C CYS A 118 -4.57 12.53 -4.97
N GLN A 119 -3.71 12.17 -5.93
CA GLN A 119 -3.98 12.33 -7.35
C GLN A 119 -3.52 11.11 -8.13
N PHE A 120 -4.02 10.91 -9.34
CA PHE A 120 -3.45 9.92 -10.24
C PHE A 120 -2.07 10.39 -10.71
N GLY A 121 -1.16 9.44 -10.82
CA GLY A 121 0.16 9.64 -11.42
C GLY A 121 0.18 9.15 -12.86
N GLU A 122 1.26 8.44 -13.22
CA GLU A 122 1.47 7.96 -14.57
C GLU A 122 0.72 6.66 -14.86
N LEU A 123 0.35 6.49 -16.12
CA LEU A 123 -0.16 5.26 -16.71
C LEU A 123 0.94 4.69 -17.60
N LYS A 124 1.39 3.47 -17.34
CA LYS A 124 2.52 2.84 -18.05
C LYS A 124 2.18 1.44 -18.50
N PRO A 125 2.71 0.99 -19.66
CA PRO A 125 2.67 -0.42 -20.04
C PRO A 125 3.37 -1.30 -19.01
N HIS A 126 2.91 -2.55 -18.88
CA HIS A 126 3.49 -3.58 -18.03
C HIS A 126 3.38 -4.93 -18.77
N ASP A 127 4.30 -5.87 -18.53
CA ASP A 127 4.31 -7.21 -19.16
C ASP A 127 3.02 -8.02 -18.95
N LYS A 128 2.25 -7.71 -17.90
CA LYS A 128 0.98 -8.37 -17.54
C LYS A 128 -0.25 -7.47 -17.72
N GLY A 129 -0.11 -6.34 -18.41
CA GLY A 129 -1.20 -5.39 -18.62
C GLY A 129 -0.76 -3.94 -18.59
N VAL A 130 -1.39 -3.14 -17.75
CA VAL A 130 -1.11 -1.71 -17.59
C VAL A 130 -0.98 -1.40 -16.11
N GLN A 131 0.05 -0.65 -15.73
CA GLN A 131 0.21 -0.14 -14.37
C GLN A 131 -0.11 1.34 -14.30
N PHE A 132 -0.61 1.78 -13.17
CA PHE A 132 -0.86 3.19 -12.89
C PHE A 132 -0.54 3.52 -11.44
N ASP A 133 -0.21 4.79 -11.22
CA ASP A 133 0.22 5.29 -9.95
C ASP A 133 -0.84 6.18 -9.29
N PHE A 134 -0.86 6.18 -7.95
CA PHE A 134 -1.38 7.26 -7.13
C PHE A 134 -0.22 7.98 -6.45
N ILE A 135 -0.27 9.30 -6.47
CA ILE A 135 0.64 10.17 -5.72
C ILE A 135 -0.13 10.71 -4.52
N THR A 136 0.39 10.43 -3.33
CA THR A 136 -0.14 10.93 -2.06
C THR A 136 0.81 11.94 -1.47
N THR A 137 0.30 13.08 -0.98
CA THR A 137 1.12 14.09 -0.29
C THR A 137 0.48 14.45 1.03
N ALA A 138 1.25 14.39 2.12
CA ALA A 138 0.85 14.94 3.41
C ALA A 138 1.67 16.19 3.73
N LYS A 139 0.99 17.25 4.18
CA LYS A 139 1.58 18.53 4.55
C LYS A 139 1.21 18.92 5.97
N VAL A 140 2.12 19.64 6.63
CA VAL A 140 1.90 20.32 7.91
C VAL A 140 2.30 21.79 7.74
N GLY A 141 1.39 22.72 7.96
CA GLY A 141 1.68 24.15 7.78
C GLY A 141 2.22 24.52 6.38
N GLY A 142 1.83 23.77 5.34
CA GLY A 142 2.33 23.92 3.96
C GLY A 142 3.61 23.12 3.64
N GLU A 143 4.37 22.69 4.65
CA GLU A 143 5.56 21.84 4.48
C GLU A 143 5.15 20.42 4.08
N VAL A 144 5.79 19.86 3.05
CA VAL A 144 5.61 18.45 2.68
C VAL A 144 6.38 17.56 3.65
N VAL A 145 5.65 16.81 4.47
CA VAL A 145 6.24 15.89 5.48
C VAL A 145 6.24 14.44 5.03
N MET A 146 5.38 14.08 4.08
CA MET A 146 5.35 12.76 3.47
C MET A 146 4.90 12.85 2.01
N GLN A 147 5.58 12.09 1.16
CA GLN A 147 5.13 11.74 -0.19
C GLN A 147 5.03 10.23 -0.33
N GLY A 148 3.99 9.76 -1.00
CA GLY A 148 3.77 8.35 -1.29
C GLY A 148 3.47 8.12 -2.75
N LEU A 149 3.94 7.00 -3.29
CA LEU A 149 3.58 6.50 -4.61
C LEU A 149 3.04 5.09 -4.45
N THR A 150 1.82 4.85 -4.91
CA THR A 150 1.14 3.55 -4.87
C THR A 150 0.90 3.08 -6.29
N THR A 151 1.51 1.98 -6.70
CA THR A 151 1.37 1.43 -8.06
C THR A 151 0.45 0.23 -8.08
N TYR A 152 -0.61 0.32 -8.89
CA TYR A 152 -1.53 -0.77 -9.19
C TYR A 152 -1.31 -1.32 -10.60
N LEU A 153 -1.46 -2.62 -10.74
CA LEU A 153 -1.48 -3.34 -12.02
C LEU A 153 -2.92 -3.73 -12.36
N ALA A 154 -3.41 -3.26 -13.49
CA ALA A 154 -4.60 -3.77 -14.15
C ALA A 154 -4.19 -4.84 -15.14
N ARG A 155 -4.43 -6.12 -14.81
CA ARG A 155 -4.05 -7.25 -15.66
C ARG A 155 -4.86 -7.27 -16.96
N GLN A 156 -4.17 -7.42 -18.08
CA GLN A 156 -4.74 -7.52 -19.42
C GLN A 156 -3.91 -8.52 -20.24
N LYS A 157 -4.49 -9.04 -21.32
CA LYS A 157 -3.71 -9.80 -22.30
C LYS A 157 -2.75 -8.84 -22.99
N THR A 158 -1.46 -9.16 -22.99
CA THR A 158 -0.40 -8.44 -23.68
C THR A 158 0.29 -9.37 -24.66
N ASP A 159 0.94 -8.83 -25.65
CA ASP A 159 1.80 -9.55 -26.59
C ASP A 159 3.18 -9.90 -26.03
N GLY A 160 3.45 -9.52 -24.78
CA GLY A 160 4.71 -9.81 -24.08
C GLY A 160 5.89 -8.90 -24.48
N SER A 161 5.66 -7.86 -25.27
CA SER A 161 6.71 -7.00 -25.85
C SER A 161 7.37 -6.01 -24.86
N VAL A 162 6.87 -5.90 -23.61
CA VAL A 162 7.25 -4.81 -22.68
C VAL A 162 8.25 -5.26 -21.59
N ALA A 163 8.81 -6.44 -21.65
CA ALA A 163 9.71 -6.92 -20.61
C ALA A 163 11.13 -6.34 -20.72
N GLU A 164 11.40 -5.19 -20.11
CA GLU A 164 12.75 -4.91 -19.64
C GLU A 164 13.07 -5.92 -18.52
N LYS A 165 13.98 -6.87 -18.80
CA LYS A 165 14.53 -7.72 -17.75
C LYS A 165 15.25 -6.82 -16.76
N PRO A 166 15.00 -6.97 -15.44
CA PRO A 166 15.81 -6.29 -14.44
C PRO A 166 17.29 -6.61 -14.72
N LYS A 167 18.14 -5.58 -14.78
CA LYS A 167 19.60 -5.78 -14.81
C LYS A 167 19.97 -6.64 -13.59
N ASP A 168 20.80 -7.65 -13.79
CA ASP A 168 21.32 -8.51 -12.72
C ASP A 168 21.97 -7.62 -11.63
N LYS A 169 21.19 -7.26 -10.61
CA LYS A 169 21.74 -6.69 -9.38
C LYS A 169 22.26 -7.85 -8.55
N LYS A 170 23.51 -7.75 -8.11
CA LYS A 170 24.08 -8.70 -7.14
C LYS A 170 23.10 -8.82 -5.97
N GLU A 171 22.74 -10.04 -5.62
CA GLU A 171 21.83 -10.28 -4.49
C GLU A 171 22.48 -9.77 -3.20
N PRO A 172 21.76 -8.95 -2.38
CA PRO A 172 22.31 -8.47 -1.12
C PRO A 172 22.65 -9.64 -0.18
N ASN A 173 23.66 -9.48 0.66
CA ASN A 173 24.03 -10.48 1.66
C ASN A 173 23.05 -10.42 2.84
N TYR A 174 21.90 -11.04 2.66
CA TYR A 174 20.82 -11.04 3.64
C TYR A 174 21.14 -11.85 4.89
N GLN A 175 20.84 -11.27 6.06
CA GLN A 175 20.83 -11.94 7.36
C GLN A 175 19.42 -12.00 7.91
N VAL A 176 19.03 -13.10 8.55
CA VAL A 176 17.73 -13.24 9.20
C VAL A 176 17.71 -12.35 10.44
N GLN A 177 16.88 -11.31 10.42
CA GLN A 177 16.72 -10.38 11.54
C GLN A 177 15.62 -10.82 12.50
N ALA A 178 14.53 -11.40 11.98
CA ALA A 178 13.40 -11.84 12.81
C ALA A 178 12.60 -12.95 12.12
N VAL A 179 11.92 -13.75 12.93
CA VAL A 179 10.91 -14.71 12.48
C VAL A 179 9.57 -14.30 13.07
N TRP A 180 8.53 -14.30 12.26
CA TRP A 180 7.18 -13.91 12.69
C TRP A 180 6.18 -15.01 12.40
N GLU A 181 5.36 -15.30 13.38
CA GLU A 181 4.09 -15.99 13.16
C GLU A 181 3.04 -14.96 12.74
N VAL A 182 2.37 -15.23 11.63
CA VAL A 182 1.31 -14.40 11.08
C VAL A 182 -0.02 -15.12 11.24
N PRO A 183 -0.82 -14.77 12.27
CA PRO A 183 -2.07 -15.47 12.58
C PRO A 183 -3.12 -15.37 11.47
N GLU A 184 -4.04 -16.31 11.44
CA GLU A 184 -5.14 -16.37 10.48
C GLU A 184 -6.00 -15.10 10.48
N ASN A 185 -6.19 -14.47 11.64
CA ASN A 185 -7.02 -13.28 11.79
C ASN A 185 -6.31 -11.97 11.44
N THR A 186 -5.04 -12.01 11.02
CA THR A 186 -4.26 -10.79 10.69
C THR A 186 -4.94 -9.93 9.64
N GLY A 187 -5.49 -10.54 8.59
CA GLY A 187 -6.22 -9.81 7.56
C GLY A 187 -7.42 -9.03 8.12
N ARG A 188 -8.25 -9.68 8.94
CA ARG A 188 -9.41 -9.04 9.59
C ARG A 188 -9.00 -7.91 10.54
N ARG A 189 -7.99 -8.14 11.38
CA ARG A 189 -7.48 -7.13 12.31
C ARG A 189 -6.96 -5.90 11.58
N TYR A 190 -6.21 -6.10 10.49
CA TYR A 190 -5.71 -5.00 9.69
C TYR A 190 -6.83 -4.27 8.94
N ALA A 191 -7.82 -4.99 8.40
CA ALA A 191 -8.98 -4.38 7.72
C ALA A 191 -9.74 -3.40 8.62
N MET A 192 -9.87 -3.71 9.92
CA MET A 192 -10.54 -2.83 10.90
C MET A 192 -9.84 -1.48 11.07
N THR A 193 -8.53 -1.42 10.87
CA THR A 193 -7.72 -0.19 11.03
C THR A 193 -7.38 0.48 9.70
N SER A 194 -7.27 -0.27 8.60
CA SER A 194 -6.98 0.29 7.29
C SER A 194 -8.22 0.68 6.50
N GLY A 195 -9.37 0.08 6.83
CA GLY A 195 -10.59 0.20 6.04
C GLY A 195 -10.59 -0.65 4.76
N ASP A 196 -9.55 -1.46 4.54
CA ASP A 196 -9.46 -2.36 3.39
C ASP A 196 -10.13 -3.71 3.68
N PHE A 197 -11.43 -3.78 3.41
CA PHE A 197 -12.24 -4.98 3.57
C PHE A 197 -12.31 -5.82 2.29
N ASN A 198 -11.28 -5.79 1.44
CA ASN A 198 -11.24 -6.67 0.28
C ASN A 198 -11.33 -8.14 0.73
N LEU A 199 -12.32 -8.84 0.19
CA LEU A 199 -12.75 -10.17 0.62
C LEU A 199 -11.63 -11.23 0.58
N ILE A 200 -10.58 -11.01 -0.22
CA ILE A 200 -9.42 -11.91 -0.28
C ILE A 200 -8.61 -11.95 1.03
N HIS A 201 -8.78 -10.93 1.88
CA HIS A 201 -8.05 -10.79 3.16
C HIS A 201 -8.88 -11.23 4.37
N ILE A 202 -10.20 -11.36 4.21
CA ILE A 202 -11.12 -11.48 5.34
C ILE A 202 -11.32 -12.93 5.77
N HIS A 203 -11.56 -13.83 4.81
CA HIS A 203 -11.84 -15.24 5.12
C HIS A 203 -11.39 -16.17 3.99
N ALA A 204 -11.02 -17.40 4.34
CA ALA A 204 -10.58 -18.40 3.36
C ALA A 204 -11.65 -18.72 2.31
N LEU A 205 -12.93 -18.80 2.68
CA LEU A 205 -14.02 -19.07 1.74
C LEU A 205 -14.19 -17.94 0.72
N THR A 206 -14.16 -16.69 1.19
CA THR A 206 -14.26 -15.54 0.28
C THR A 206 -13.04 -15.43 -0.62
N ALA A 207 -11.84 -15.68 -0.11
CA ALA A 207 -10.61 -15.68 -0.88
C ALA A 207 -10.63 -16.76 -2.00
N LYS A 208 -11.20 -17.94 -1.74
CA LYS A 208 -11.36 -19.02 -2.73
C LYS A 208 -12.21 -18.59 -3.94
N ALA A 209 -13.24 -17.78 -3.72
CA ALA A 209 -14.06 -17.24 -4.79
C ALA A 209 -13.25 -16.34 -5.77
N PHE A 210 -12.10 -15.81 -5.32
CA PHE A 210 -11.16 -15.02 -6.13
C PHE A 210 -9.91 -15.82 -6.57
N GLY A 211 -9.92 -17.15 -6.45
CA GLY A 211 -8.84 -18.03 -6.91
C GLY A 211 -7.66 -18.21 -5.94
N PHE A 212 -7.78 -17.73 -4.70
CA PHE A 212 -6.76 -17.96 -3.65
C PHE A 212 -7.09 -19.20 -2.84
N LYS A 213 -6.05 -19.94 -2.41
CA LYS A 213 -6.24 -21.16 -1.60
C LYS A 213 -6.75 -20.86 -0.18
N GLN A 214 -6.36 -19.73 0.39
CA GLN A 214 -6.70 -19.25 1.73
C GLN A 214 -6.74 -17.72 1.71
N ALA A 215 -7.18 -17.09 2.81
CA ALA A 215 -7.03 -15.66 2.99
C ALA A 215 -5.55 -15.26 2.91
N ILE A 216 -5.28 -14.06 2.42
CA ILE A 216 -3.92 -13.53 2.28
C ILE A 216 -3.73 -12.27 3.13
N ALA A 217 -2.52 -12.03 3.62
CA ALA A 217 -2.19 -10.79 4.31
C ALA A 217 -2.23 -9.62 3.32
N HIS A 218 -2.59 -8.42 3.80
CA HIS A 218 -2.49 -7.19 3.02
C HIS A 218 -1.01 -6.85 2.78
N GLY A 219 -0.68 -6.44 1.55
CA GLY A 219 0.68 -5.98 1.24
C GLY A 219 1.11 -4.81 2.12
N MET A 220 0.22 -3.85 2.34
CA MET A 220 0.49 -2.68 3.19
C MET A 220 0.69 -3.04 4.67
N TRP A 221 0.01 -4.09 5.20
CA TRP A 221 0.33 -4.63 6.51
C TRP A 221 1.75 -5.18 6.54
N SER A 222 2.14 -5.96 5.54
CA SER A 222 3.48 -6.54 5.46
C SER A 222 4.56 -5.46 5.41
N LYS A 223 4.36 -4.40 4.60
CA LYS A 223 5.25 -3.23 4.58
C LYS A 223 5.30 -2.55 5.96
N ALA A 224 4.15 -2.29 6.58
CA ALA A 224 4.07 -1.66 7.89
C ALA A 224 4.82 -2.48 8.96
N ARG A 225 4.65 -3.79 8.94
CA ARG A 225 5.31 -4.70 9.89
C ARG A 225 6.83 -4.71 9.75
N VAL A 226 7.35 -4.63 8.51
CA VAL A 226 8.79 -4.45 8.26
C VAL A 226 9.25 -3.12 8.84
N LEU A 227 8.62 -2.01 8.45
CA LEU A 227 9.04 -0.68 8.88
C LEU A 227 8.99 -0.53 10.41
N ALA A 228 8.04 -1.18 11.07
CA ALA A 228 7.97 -1.23 12.53
C ALA A 228 9.12 -2.04 13.18
N GLY A 229 9.68 -3.01 12.45
CA GLY A 229 10.81 -3.83 12.90
C GLY A 229 12.18 -3.25 12.58
N LEU A 230 12.26 -2.23 11.73
CA LEU A 230 13.51 -1.56 11.37
C LEU A 230 13.78 -0.34 12.27
N ASN A 231 15.06 -0.02 12.45
CA ASN A 231 15.46 1.23 13.10
C ASN A 231 15.48 2.35 12.06
N LEU A 232 14.32 2.96 11.82
CA LEU A 232 14.15 4.00 10.81
C LEU A 232 14.78 5.33 11.24
N PRO A 233 15.51 6.03 10.35
CA PRO A 233 15.93 7.41 10.60
C PRO A 233 14.74 8.37 10.59
N GLU A 234 14.94 9.61 10.99
CA GLU A 234 13.88 10.65 11.00
C GLU A 234 13.39 10.98 9.59
N ALA A 235 14.33 11.08 8.65
CA ALA A 235 14.06 11.27 7.23
C ALA A 235 14.51 10.02 6.45
N TYR A 236 13.62 9.45 5.66
CA TYR A 236 13.90 8.23 4.90
C TYR A 236 12.98 8.09 3.69
N GLU A 237 13.43 7.26 2.77
CA GLU A 237 12.62 6.74 1.67
C GLU A 237 12.56 5.22 1.75
N ALA A 238 11.35 4.64 1.66
CA ALA A 238 11.12 3.20 1.65
C ALA A 238 10.40 2.80 0.37
N ASP A 239 11.07 2.03 -0.50
CA ASP A 239 10.51 1.50 -1.75
C ASP A 239 10.27 0.01 -1.62
N VAL A 240 9.05 -0.44 -1.86
CA VAL A 240 8.60 -1.81 -1.58
C VAL A 240 7.88 -2.41 -2.77
N LEU A 241 8.28 -3.61 -3.13
CA LEU A 241 7.67 -4.45 -4.16
C LEU A 241 6.92 -5.61 -3.51
N PHE A 242 5.65 -5.77 -3.87
CA PHE A 242 4.83 -6.91 -3.47
C PHE A 242 5.01 -8.05 -4.48
N LYS A 243 5.48 -9.22 -4.01
CA LYS A 243 5.84 -10.36 -4.87
C LYS A 243 4.74 -11.41 -4.90
N LEU A 244 4.76 -12.34 -3.97
CA LEU A 244 3.80 -13.45 -3.91
C LEU A 244 2.83 -13.26 -2.75
N PRO A 245 1.57 -13.72 -2.88
CA PRO A 245 0.61 -13.68 -1.78
C PRO A 245 1.13 -14.40 -0.54
N MET A 246 0.99 -13.76 0.63
CA MET A 246 1.26 -14.38 1.92
C MET A 246 -0.04 -15.00 2.44
N TYR A 247 -0.16 -16.32 2.35
CA TYR A 247 -1.33 -17.04 2.86
C TYR A 247 -1.36 -17.03 4.39
N LEU A 248 -2.56 -16.98 4.98
CA LEU A 248 -2.78 -16.97 6.41
C LEU A 248 -3.38 -18.29 6.90
N PRO A 249 -2.88 -18.87 8.02
CA PRO A 249 -1.69 -18.44 8.77
C PRO A 249 -0.38 -18.73 8.05
N SER A 250 0.70 -18.08 8.48
CA SER A 250 2.03 -18.30 7.90
C SER A 250 3.14 -17.99 8.91
N THR A 251 4.28 -18.65 8.77
CA THR A 251 5.54 -18.25 9.44
C THR A 251 6.47 -17.66 8.39
N VAL A 252 6.96 -16.46 8.65
CA VAL A 252 7.80 -15.71 7.72
C VAL A 252 9.08 -15.21 8.39
N GLU A 253 10.11 -15.06 7.58
CA GLU A 253 11.39 -14.48 7.97
C GLU A 253 11.51 -13.07 7.42
N LEU A 254 11.92 -12.13 8.26
CA LEU A 254 12.45 -10.84 7.84
C LEU A 254 13.96 -10.98 7.70
N LEU A 255 14.46 -10.73 6.50
CA LEU A 255 15.88 -10.67 6.21
C LEU A 255 16.24 -9.22 5.89
N THR A 256 17.44 -8.82 6.32
CA THR A 256 18.00 -7.50 6.02
C THR A 256 19.44 -7.60 5.57
N ALA A 257 19.86 -6.64 4.72
CA ALA A 257 21.24 -6.39 4.38
C ALA A 257 21.46 -4.89 4.43
N GLN A 258 22.42 -4.43 5.23
CA GLN A 258 22.71 -3.01 5.38
C GLN A 258 24.03 -2.67 4.67
N GLU A 259 23.99 -1.61 3.86
CA GLU A 259 25.15 -1.03 3.21
C GLU A 259 25.10 0.49 3.33
N GLY A 260 25.95 1.05 4.19
CA GLY A 260 25.96 2.47 4.47
C GLY A 260 24.61 2.98 5.00
N LYS A 261 23.98 3.91 4.25
CA LYS A 261 22.67 4.50 4.56
C LYS A 261 21.49 3.70 4.01
N THR A 262 21.74 2.59 3.33
CA THR A 262 20.75 1.76 2.65
C THR A 262 20.54 0.47 3.43
N THR A 263 19.28 0.11 3.65
CA THR A 263 18.90 -1.20 4.19
C THR A 263 17.99 -1.90 3.20
N ASP A 264 18.49 -2.93 2.53
CA ASP A 264 17.68 -3.85 1.76
C ASP A 264 16.96 -4.82 2.69
N PHE A 265 15.73 -5.19 2.35
CA PHE A 265 14.97 -6.18 3.12
C PHE A 265 14.14 -7.12 2.24
N LEU A 266 13.88 -8.30 2.79
CA LEU A 266 13.08 -9.34 2.18
C LEU A 266 12.20 -10.00 3.24
N ILE A 267 10.89 -10.13 2.98
CA ILE A 267 10.02 -11.08 3.71
C ILE A 267 9.85 -12.31 2.83
N ARG A 268 10.17 -13.46 3.38
CA ARG A 268 9.94 -14.75 2.71
C ARG A 268 9.24 -15.74 3.63
N ASN A 269 8.53 -16.70 3.06
CA ASN A 269 7.99 -17.81 3.83
C ASN A 269 9.11 -18.67 4.39
N GLN A 270 9.10 -18.96 5.68
CA GLN A 270 10.18 -19.70 6.33
C GLN A 270 10.40 -21.10 5.72
N LYS A 271 9.32 -21.84 5.45
CA LYS A 271 9.39 -23.21 4.95
C LYS A 271 9.70 -23.29 3.44
N SER A 272 8.95 -22.53 2.63
CA SER A 272 9.05 -22.61 1.17
C SER A 272 10.10 -21.68 0.58
N GLN A 273 10.65 -20.76 1.37
CA GLN A 273 11.62 -19.70 0.98
C GLN A 273 11.11 -18.75 -0.11
N LYS A 274 9.81 -18.80 -0.42
CA LYS A 274 9.20 -17.95 -1.45
C LYS A 274 9.08 -16.50 -0.97
N PRO A 275 9.47 -15.50 -1.79
CA PRO A 275 9.43 -14.10 -1.41
C PRO A 275 8.01 -13.55 -1.45
N HIS A 276 7.61 -12.84 -0.39
CA HIS A 276 6.34 -12.14 -0.31
C HIS A 276 6.49 -10.64 -0.58
N VAL A 277 7.52 -10.04 0.01
CA VAL A 277 7.80 -8.60 -0.09
C VAL A 277 9.30 -8.40 -0.17
N SER A 278 9.77 -7.53 -1.04
CA SER A 278 11.15 -7.04 -1.05
C SER A 278 11.15 -5.52 -1.10
N GLY A 279 12.18 -4.90 -0.58
CA GLY A 279 12.29 -3.45 -0.64
C GLY A 279 13.61 -2.93 -0.10
N VAL A 280 13.70 -1.61 -0.12
CA VAL A 280 14.87 -0.88 0.35
C VAL A 280 14.41 0.33 1.17
N VAL A 281 15.15 0.63 2.22
CA VAL A 281 15.06 1.86 3.00
C VAL A 281 16.35 2.64 2.86
N ASN A 282 16.26 3.88 2.42
CA ASN A 282 17.37 4.81 2.31
C ASN A 282 17.21 5.93 3.35
N ALA A 283 18.21 6.16 4.20
CA ALA A 283 18.27 7.37 5.01
C ALA A 283 18.55 8.59 4.12
N LEU A 284 17.85 9.68 4.36
CA LEU A 284 17.98 10.94 3.61
C LEU A 284 18.92 11.93 4.29
#